data_b07d34b0f829e92fae789d670b8fb9cc
#
_entry.id   b07d34b0f829e92fae789d670b8fb9cc
#
_cell.length_a   1.000
_cell.length_b   1.000
_cell.length_c   1.000
_cell.angle_alpha   90.00
_cell.angle_beta   90.00
_cell.angle_gamma   90.00
#
_symmetry.space_group_name_H-M   'P 1'
#
loop_
_entity.id
_entity.type
_entity.pdbx_description
1 polymer ?
#
loop_
_entity_poly.entity_id
_entity_poly.type
_entity_poly.pdbx_seq_one_letter_code
_entity_poly.pdbx_strand_id
1 'polypeptide(L)'
;MAEKLKILIAEDEEVTRHLLQIAFQNGEKYEVRLANDGEEALVAFKEWQPDIVLLDIRMPHMNGFATLQAIRQTLNDTTTTVIMVSAVTDKQDILACAKLGIQGYVLKPFQVKTMAATVLGYHRKAKKVKKVS
;
A
#
# COMPACT_ATOMS: atom_id res chain seq x y z
N MET A 1 11.08 -12.03 20.02
CA MET A 1 9.84 -12.14 19.24
C MET A 1 9.87 -11.18 18.06
N ALA A 2 9.45 -11.65 16.92
CA ALA A 2 9.40 -10.80 15.74
C ALA A 2 8.30 -9.75 15.88
N GLU A 3 8.60 -8.53 15.48
CA GLU A 3 7.61 -7.49 15.43
C GLU A 3 6.62 -7.77 14.32
N LYS A 4 5.37 -7.35 14.54
CA LYS A 4 4.35 -7.47 13.51
C LYS A 4 4.60 -6.45 12.41
N LEU A 5 4.29 -6.82 11.18
CA LEU A 5 4.30 -5.87 10.07
C LEU A 5 3.04 -5.01 10.13
N LYS A 6 3.25 -3.71 10.05
CA LYS A 6 2.15 -2.74 10.04
C LYS A 6 1.74 -2.46 8.60
N ILE A 7 0.49 -2.72 8.28
CA ILE A 7 -0.04 -2.57 6.94
C ILE A 7 -1.18 -1.56 6.95
N LEU A 8 -1.00 -0.47 6.24
CA LEU A 8 -2.03 0.55 6.05
C LEU A 8 -2.72 0.28 4.72
N ILE A 9 -4.03 0.14 4.75
CA ILE A 9 -4.85 -0.13 3.56
C ILE A 9 -5.75 1.06 3.29
N ALA A 10 -5.56 1.71 2.15
CA ALA A 10 -6.38 2.83 1.71
C ALA A 10 -7.24 2.40 0.53
N GLU A 11 -8.52 2.23 0.76
CA GLU A 11 -9.48 1.73 -0.20
C GLU A 11 -10.86 2.27 0.17
N ASP A 12 -11.53 2.96 -0.77
CA ASP A 12 -12.83 3.56 -0.50
C ASP A 12 -14.00 2.58 -0.60
N GLU A 13 -13.86 1.52 -1.38
CA GLU A 13 -14.92 0.53 -1.54
C GLU A 13 -14.93 -0.43 -0.36
N GLU A 14 -16.05 -0.46 0.35
CA GLU A 14 -16.16 -1.22 1.59
C GLU A 14 -15.87 -2.71 1.41
N VAL A 15 -16.43 -3.33 0.37
CA VAL A 15 -16.24 -4.76 0.14
C VAL A 15 -14.77 -5.08 -0.15
N THR A 16 -14.13 -4.31 -1.02
CA THR A 16 -12.72 -4.50 -1.36
C THR A 16 -11.83 -4.27 -0.15
N ARG A 17 -12.11 -3.21 0.62
CA ARG A 17 -11.37 -2.92 1.84
C ARG A 17 -11.45 -4.08 2.83
N HIS A 18 -12.64 -4.67 2.98
CA HIS A 18 -12.85 -5.82 3.86
C HIS A 18 -12.09 -7.04 3.37
N LEU A 19 -12.08 -7.30 2.06
CA LEU A 19 -11.33 -8.42 1.49
C LEU A 19 -9.84 -8.27 1.71
N LEU A 20 -9.31 -7.06 1.59
CA LEU A 20 -7.90 -6.81 1.88
C LEU A 20 -7.60 -7.02 3.36
N GLN A 21 -8.51 -6.59 4.23
CA GLN A 21 -8.35 -6.84 5.66
C GLN A 21 -8.30 -8.34 5.96
N ILE A 22 -9.19 -9.13 5.34
CA ILE A 22 -9.19 -10.58 5.50
C ILE A 22 -7.87 -11.20 5.05
N ALA A 23 -7.29 -10.70 3.95
CA ALA A 23 -6.03 -11.21 3.44
C ALA A 23 -4.89 -11.11 4.46
N PHE A 24 -4.96 -10.13 5.38
CA PHE A 24 -3.94 -9.89 6.38
C PHE A 24 -4.45 -10.10 7.81
N GLN A 25 -5.39 -11.02 8.00
CA GLN A 25 -6.03 -11.21 9.30
C GLN A 25 -5.22 -12.02 10.31
N ASN A 26 -4.03 -12.52 9.93
CA ASN A 26 -3.17 -13.22 10.89
C ASN A 26 -2.61 -12.22 11.89
N GLY A 27 -3.27 -12.09 13.05
CA GLY A 27 -2.94 -11.09 14.05
C GLY A 27 -1.60 -11.30 14.75
N GLU A 28 -0.95 -12.46 14.55
CA GLU A 28 0.40 -12.67 15.06
C GLU A 28 1.45 -12.07 14.15
N LYS A 29 1.14 -11.96 12.84
CA LYS A 29 2.09 -11.47 11.83
C LYS A 29 1.85 -10.03 11.44
N TYR A 30 0.59 -9.59 11.46
CA TYR A 30 0.21 -8.29 10.91
C TYR A 30 -0.62 -7.46 11.86
N GLU A 31 -0.35 -6.15 11.85
CA GLU A 31 -1.26 -5.14 12.36
C GLU A 31 -1.80 -4.38 11.17
N VAL A 32 -3.10 -4.18 11.10
CA VAL A 32 -3.74 -3.56 9.94
C VAL A 32 -4.51 -2.32 10.39
N ARG A 33 -4.32 -1.22 9.65
CA ARG A 33 -5.16 -0.02 9.75
C ARG A 33 -5.83 0.23 8.42
N LEU A 34 -7.07 0.69 8.48
CA LEU A 34 -7.88 0.97 7.29
C LEU A 34 -8.08 2.46 7.13
N ALA A 35 -8.07 2.93 5.90
CA ALA A 35 -8.40 4.30 5.54
C ALA A 35 -9.38 4.28 4.38
N ASN A 36 -10.33 5.21 4.36
CA ASN A 36 -11.37 5.27 3.35
C ASN A 36 -10.97 6.13 2.14
N ASP A 37 -9.96 6.96 2.30
CA ASP A 37 -9.47 7.82 1.23
C ASP A 37 -8.02 8.22 1.51
N GLY A 38 -7.47 9.04 0.61
CA GLY A 38 -6.08 9.45 0.72
C GLY A 38 -5.80 10.37 1.90
N GLU A 39 -6.75 11.21 2.27
CA GLU A 39 -6.58 12.10 3.42
C GLU A 39 -6.47 11.32 4.71
N GLU A 40 -7.37 10.35 4.92
CA GLU A 40 -7.31 9.46 6.07
C GLU A 40 -6.01 8.66 6.07
N ALA A 41 -5.60 8.21 4.88
CA ALA A 41 -4.37 7.44 4.75
C ALA A 41 -3.14 8.25 5.18
N LEU A 42 -3.07 9.52 4.81
CA LEU A 42 -1.94 10.37 5.21
C LEU A 42 -1.92 10.62 6.72
N VAL A 43 -3.08 10.83 7.32
CA VAL A 43 -3.15 10.99 8.78
C VAL A 43 -2.63 9.72 9.47
N ALA A 44 -3.12 8.56 9.05
CA ALA A 44 -2.69 7.29 9.61
C ALA A 44 -1.20 7.04 9.35
N PHE A 45 -0.72 7.40 8.16
CA PHE A 45 0.70 7.24 7.80
C PHE A 45 1.60 8.03 8.76
N LYS A 46 1.27 9.27 9.01
CA LYS A 46 2.07 10.12 9.90
C LYS A 46 2.05 9.65 11.35
N GLU A 47 0.88 9.25 11.83
CA GLU A 47 0.71 8.83 13.22
C GLU A 47 1.33 7.47 13.51
N TRP A 48 1.22 6.55 12.56
CA TRP A 48 1.47 5.14 12.80
C TRP A 48 2.77 4.64 12.19
N GLN A 49 3.24 5.28 11.14
CA GLN A 49 4.46 4.89 10.41
C GLN A 49 4.42 3.41 10.00
N PRO A 50 3.54 3.05 9.05
CA PRO A 50 3.41 1.65 8.63
C PRO A 50 4.64 1.17 7.87
N ASP A 51 4.81 -0.15 7.81
CA ASP A 51 5.85 -0.77 7.00
C ASP A 51 5.45 -0.87 5.54
N ILE A 52 4.16 -1.11 5.29
CA ILE A 52 3.60 -1.32 3.96
C ILE A 52 2.32 -0.51 3.83
N VAL A 53 2.16 0.17 2.70
CA VAL A 53 0.93 0.88 2.36
C VAL A 53 0.35 0.29 1.10
N LEU A 54 -0.92 -0.11 1.15
CA LEU A 54 -1.67 -0.53 -0.02
C LEU A 54 -2.61 0.61 -0.40
N LEU A 55 -2.48 1.12 -1.63
CA LEU A 55 -3.24 2.27 -2.11
C LEU A 55 -4.01 1.92 -3.37
N ASP A 56 -5.29 2.27 -3.41
CA ASP A 56 -6.01 2.32 -4.68
C ASP A 56 -5.76 3.69 -5.32
N ILE A 57 -5.67 3.74 -6.63
CA ILE A 57 -5.50 5.01 -7.35
C ILE A 57 -6.76 5.85 -7.25
N ARG A 58 -7.93 5.24 -7.43
CA ARG A 58 -9.22 5.97 -7.48
C ARG A 58 -9.91 5.97 -6.13
N MET A 59 -9.81 7.10 -5.44
CA MET A 59 -10.49 7.32 -4.17
C MET A 59 -11.03 8.74 -4.13
N PRO A 60 -12.12 9.01 -3.39
CA PRO A 60 -12.64 10.37 -3.24
C PRO A 60 -11.71 11.24 -2.38
N HIS A 61 -11.91 12.52 -2.44
CA HIS A 61 -11.20 13.56 -1.68
C HIS A 61 -9.74 13.66 -2.08
N MET A 62 -8.95 12.63 -1.86
CA MET A 62 -7.56 12.56 -2.26
C MET A 62 -7.31 11.17 -2.84
N ASN A 63 -6.96 11.09 -4.11
CA ASN A 63 -6.73 9.80 -4.78
C ASN A 63 -5.37 9.20 -4.40
N GLY A 64 -5.16 7.95 -4.83
CA GLY A 64 -3.94 7.22 -4.47
C GLY A 64 -2.67 7.83 -5.05
N PHE A 65 -2.75 8.39 -6.26
CA PHE A 65 -1.59 9.07 -6.85
C PHE A 65 -1.17 10.27 -6.00
N ALA A 66 -2.13 11.11 -5.61
CA ALA A 66 -1.84 12.27 -4.77
C ALA A 66 -1.32 11.85 -3.40
N THR A 67 -1.85 10.76 -2.85
CA THR A 67 -1.39 10.21 -1.58
C THR A 67 0.06 9.73 -1.70
N LEU A 68 0.38 8.99 -2.74
CA LEU A 68 1.73 8.51 -3.01
C LEU A 68 2.69 9.69 -3.18
N GLN A 69 2.28 10.71 -3.92
CA GLN A 69 3.09 11.92 -4.12
C GLN A 69 3.37 12.60 -2.78
N ALA A 70 2.37 12.71 -1.92
CA ALA A 70 2.56 13.31 -0.60
C ALA A 70 3.55 12.50 0.25
N ILE A 71 3.44 11.18 0.23
CA ILE A 71 4.36 10.31 0.97
C ILE A 71 5.79 10.52 0.48
N ARG A 72 6.01 10.45 -0.84
CA ARG A 72 7.36 10.47 -1.41
C ARG A 72 7.98 11.87 -1.41
N GLN A 73 7.20 12.88 -1.79
CA GLN A 73 7.74 14.22 -2.01
C GLN A 73 7.51 15.16 -0.83
N THR A 74 6.31 15.21 -0.30
CA THR A 74 6.00 16.12 0.80
C THR A 74 6.60 15.66 2.12
N LEU A 75 6.48 14.36 2.41
CA LEU A 75 7.00 13.77 3.64
C LEU A 75 8.42 13.22 3.48
N ASN A 76 8.94 13.24 2.27
CA ASN A 76 10.28 12.74 1.93
C ASN A 76 10.51 11.30 2.37
N ASP A 77 9.48 10.47 2.38
CA ASP A 77 9.63 9.06 2.71
C ASP A 77 9.88 8.26 1.45
N THR A 78 11.08 7.73 1.30
CA THR A 78 11.47 6.91 0.16
C THR A 78 11.68 5.45 0.55
N THR A 79 11.42 5.10 1.81
CA THR A 79 11.74 3.77 2.34
C THR A 79 10.52 2.90 2.61
N THR A 80 9.37 3.48 2.88
CA THR A 80 8.15 2.71 3.12
C THR A 80 7.73 1.98 1.84
N THR A 81 7.38 0.71 1.95
CA THR A 81 6.90 -0.08 0.83
C THR A 81 5.48 0.40 0.47
N VAL A 82 5.31 0.87 -0.76
CA VAL A 82 3.99 1.26 -1.26
C VAL A 82 3.65 0.36 -2.44
N ILE A 83 2.48 -0.25 -2.37
CA ILE A 83 1.97 -1.14 -3.41
C ILE A 83 0.61 -0.62 -3.83
N MET A 84 0.44 -0.36 -5.12
CA MET A 84 -0.86 0.05 -5.65
C MET A 84 -1.74 -1.18 -5.85
N VAL A 85 -3.00 -1.09 -5.45
CA VAL A 85 -3.99 -2.15 -5.65
C VAL A 85 -5.17 -1.50 -6.35
N SER A 86 -5.27 -1.66 -7.66
CA SER A 86 -6.20 -0.86 -8.45
C SER A 86 -6.68 -1.58 -9.70
N ALA A 87 -7.85 -1.18 -10.20
CA ALA A 87 -8.35 -1.64 -11.50
C ALA A 87 -7.79 -0.82 -12.66
N VAL A 88 -7.04 0.22 -12.39
CA VAL A 88 -6.48 1.10 -13.42
C VAL A 88 -5.39 0.37 -14.21
N THR A 89 -5.55 0.33 -15.53
CA THR A 89 -4.60 -0.32 -16.44
C THR A 89 -3.91 0.66 -17.39
N ASP A 90 -4.20 1.94 -17.29
CA ASP A 90 -3.60 2.96 -18.15
C ASP A 90 -2.10 3.03 -17.88
N LYS A 91 -1.32 2.85 -18.96
CA LYS A 91 0.14 2.81 -18.84
C LYS A 91 0.73 4.10 -18.27
N GLN A 92 0.15 5.25 -18.63
CA GLN A 92 0.66 6.54 -18.16
C GLN A 92 0.45 6.70 -16.67
N ASP A 93 -0.71 6.25 -16.17
CA ASP A 93 -0.99 6.30 -14.73
C ASP A 93 -0.05 5.38 -13.95
N ILE A 94 0.17 4.17 -14.47
CA ILE A 94 1.08 3.21 -13.82
C ILE A 94 2.51 3.75 -13.84
N LEU A 95 2.96 4.32 -14.96
CA LEU A 95 4.30 4.90 -15.07
C LEU A 95 4.46 6.10 -14.14
N ALA A 96 3.43 6.92 -13.99
CA ALA A 96 3.48 8.05 -13.06
C ALA A 96 3.69 7.57 -11.63
N CYS A 97 2.99 6.50 -11.23
CA CYS A 97 3.22 5.90 -9.91
C CYS A 97 4.63 5.33 -9.79
N ALA A 98 5.11 4.66 -10.83
CA ALA A 98 6.45 4.08 -10.84
C ALA A 98 7.53 5.15 -10.68
N LYS A 99 7.35 6.30 -11.32
CA LYS A 99 8.30 7.42 -11.21
C LYS A 99 8.37 7.99 -9.80
N LEU A 100 7.23 8.00 -9.08
CA LEU A 100 7.22 8.44 -7.70
C LEU A 100 7.85 7.40 -6.77
N GLY A 101 7.84 6.14 -7.16
CA GLY A 101 8.43 5.05 -6.40
C GLY A 101 7.38 4.17 -5.74
N ILE A 102 7.06 3.06 -6.39
CA ILE A 102 6.23 2.00 -5.82
C ILE A 102 6.99 0.69 -5.91
N GLN A 103 6.70 -0.22 -5.01
CA GLN A 103 7.37 -1.51 -4.96
C GLN A 103 6.55 -2.62 -5.62
N GLY A 104 5.31 -2.33 -5.94
CA GLY A 104 4.47 -3.31 -6.62
C GLY A 104 3.16 -2.70 -7.09
N TYR A 105 2.49 -3.42 -7.98
CA TYR A 105 1.20 -3.03 -8.53
C TYR A 105 0.35 -4.29 -8.68
N VAL A 106 -0.78 -4.35 -8.00
CA VAL A 106 -1.69 -5.48 -8.05
C VAL A 106 -2.98 -5.04 -8.74
N LEU A 107 -3.32 -5.72 -9.83
CA LEU A 107 -4.55 -5.42 -10.55
C LEU A 107 -5.76 -6.07 -9.88
N LYS A 108 -6.85 -5.33 -9.80
CA LYS A 108 -8.14 -5.88 -9.38
C LYS A 108 -8.81 -6.56 -10.57
N PRO A 109 -9.54 -7.65 -10.36
CA PRO A 109 -9.77 -8.32 -9.08
C PRO A 109 -8.55 -9.16 -8.65
N PHE A 110 -8.31 -9.20 -7.35
CA PHE A 110 -7.23 -10.01 -6.78
C PHE A 110 -7.81 -11.22 -6.03
N GLN A 111 -6.95 -12.18 -5.74
CA GLN A 111 -7.34 -13.35 -4.97
C GLN A 111 -6.90 -13.15 -3.51
N VAL A 112 -7.85 -13.25 -2.59
CA VAL A 112 -7.59 -13.06 -1.17
C VAL A 112 -6.53 -14.05 -0.67
N LYS A 113 -6.60 -15.31 -1.14
CA LYS A 113 -5.69 -16.37 -0.70
C LYS A 113 -4.22 -16.08 -1.00
N THR A 114 -3.93 -15.40 -2.10
CA THR A 114 -2.55 -15.17 -2.54
C THR A 114 -2.06 -13.76 -2.25
N MET A 115 -2.96 -12.88 -1.81
CA MET A 115 -2.65 -11.46 -1.67
C MET A 115 -1.52 -11.20 -0.68
N ALA A 116 -1.56 -11.83 0.49
CA ALA A 116 -0.51 -11.63 1.49
C ALA A 116 0.85 -12.06 0.96
N ALA A 117 0.93 -13.23 0.30
CA ALA A 117 2.19 -13.70 -0.27
C ALA A 117 2.72 -12.76 -1.35
N THR A 118 1.83 -12.23 -2.19
CA THR A 118 2.21 -11.28 -3.23
C THR A 118 2.78 -10.01 -2.64
N VAL A 119 2.10 -9.44 -1.67
CA VAL A 119 2.53 -8.20 -0.99
C VAL A 119 3.86 -8.41 -0.26
N LEU A 120 3.98 -9.52 0.47
CA LEU A 120 5.23 -9.84 1.16
C LEU A 120 6.39 -10.04 0.20
N GLY A 121 6.13 -10.63 -0.95
CA GLY A 121 7.13 -10.80 -1.99
C GLY A 121 7.72 -9.46 -2.44
N TYR A 122 6.86 -8.50 -2.74
CA TYR A 122 7.28 -7.15 -3.09
C TYR A 122 8.06 -6.48 -1.96
N HIS A 123 7.55 -6.60 -0.74
CA HIS A 123 8.18 -5.98 0.43
C HIS A 123 9.58 -6.53 0.69
N ARG A 124 9.74 -7.84 0.66
CA ARG A 124 11.03 -8.50 0.86
C ARG A 124 12.04 -8.10 -0.21
N LYS A 125 11.58 -8.04 -1.45
CA LYS A 125 12.43 -7.65 -2.57
C LYS A 125 12.94 -6.22 -2.40
N ALA A 126 12.06 -5.31 -1.98
CA ALA A 126 12.42 -3.92 -1.73
C ALA A 126 13.48 -3.80 -0.63
N LYS A 127 13.30 -4.53 0.47
CA LYS A 127 14.25 -4.50 1.58
C LYS A 127 15.59 -5.13 1.20
N LYS A 128 15.56 -6.20 0.40
CA LYS A 128 16.77 -6.87 -0.06
C LYS A 128 17.62 -5.94 -0.94
N VAL A 129 16.99 -5.21 -1.86
CA VAL A 129 17.69 -4.25 -2.71
C VAL A 129 18.33 -3.16 -1.87
N LYS A 130 17.65 -2.66 -0.86
CA LYS A 130 18.21 -1.65 0.04
C LYS A 130 19.40 -2.15 0.85
N LYS A 131 19.39 -3.43 1.23
CA LYS A 131 20.52 -4.02 1.97
C LYS A 131 21.77 -4.11 1.12
N VAL A 132 21.61 -4.32 -0.17
CA VAL A 132 22.74 -4.48 -1.10
C VAL A 132 23.36 -3.14 -1.47
N SER A 133 22.53 -2.11 -1.53
CA SER A 133 23.03 -0.76 -1.84
C SER A 133 23.64 -0.07 -0.60
#